data_8b098df1315a2893ca389665129b45be
#
_entry.id   8b098df1315a2893ca389665129b45be
#
_cell.length_a   1.000
_cell.length_b   1.000
_cell.length_c   1.000
_cell.angle_alpha   90.00
_cell.angle_beta   90.00
_cell.angle_gamma   90.00
#
_symmetry.space_group_name_H-M   'P 1'
#
loop_
_entity.id
_entity.type
_entity.pdbx_description
1 polymer ?
#
loop_
_entity_poly.entity_id
_entity_poly.type
_entity_poly.pdbx_seq_one_letter_code
_entity_poly.pdbx_strand_id
1 'polypeptide(L)'
;MKHALYAGVAAMALAAGAAQAEQLTVFGPWLGPDQENVEKVLAAFAEKSGHDVRYVGSDSFEQQILVDAEAGSAPNIAVFPQPGLAADFASRGFLTPLKEGTADWIRENYAAGQSWVDLGTYAGPDGSENLYGFFYKVDVKSLVWYVPENFEDAGYEVPETMEELKALTDQIVADGGTPWCIGLGSGGATGWPATDWVEDMMLRTQTPDVYDQWVSNEIPFTDERVVAAIEEFGHFARNDAYVAGGAGAVASTDFRDSPKGLFSSPPQCYMHRQASFIPAFFPEGTVVGEDADFFYFPAYAEKDLGSPVLGAGTVWAITNENQAAHDLIAYLQEPEAHEIWMALQGFLTPHKGVDTSVFSDPTLKKMNDILLGATTFRFDGSDLMPGGVGAGSFWTGMVDYAGGKDAAEVAAEIQASWDALK
;
A
#
# COMPACT_ATOMS: atom_id res chain seq x y z
N MET A 1 51.42 59.09 -39.89
CA MET A 1 49.99 58.84 -39.77
C MET A 1 49.74 57.33 -40.08
N LYS A 2 49.58 56.52 -39.06
CA LYS A 2 49.19 55.11 -39.21
C LYS A 2 48.12 54.84 -38.12
N HIS A 3 46.87 54.67 -38.53
CA HIS A 3 45.74 54.34 -37.66
C HIS A 3 45.75 52.82 -37.43
N ALA A 4 45.89 52.39 -36.17
CA ALA A 4 45.65 51.03 -35.77
C ALA A 4 44.22 50.88 -35.26
N LEU A 5 43.40 50.07 -35.95
CA LEU A 5 42.08 49.62 -35.49
C LEU A 5 42.27 48.47 -34.51
N TYR A 6 41.81 48.61 -33.30
CA TYR A 6 41.62 47.50 -32.34
C TYR A 6 40.20 46.94 -32.52
N ALA A 7 40.11 45.72 -33.03
CA ALA A 7 38.91 44.93 -33.02
C ALA A 7 38.79 44.21 -31.67
N GLY A 8 37.84 44.64 -30.84
CA GLY A 8 37.50 43.96 -29.60
C GLY A 8 36.62 42.75 -29.87
N VAL A 9 37.12 41.55 -29.59
CA VAL A 9 36.32 40.31 -29.59
C VAL A 9 35.66 40.22 -28.21
N ALA A 10 34.36 40.43 -28.15
CA ALA A 10 33.54 40.15 -26.97
C ALA A 10 33.32 38.61 -26.91
N ALA A 11 33.97 37.91 -26.01
CA ALA A 11 33.68 36.53 -25.67
C ALA A 11 32.43 36.52 -24.80
N MET A 12 31.28 36.13 -25.38
CA MET A 12 30.10 35.71 -24.60
C MET A 12 30.43 34.38 -23.91
N ALA A 13 30.70 34.42 -22.61
CA ALA A 13 30.70 33.25 -21.77
C ALA A 13 29.25 32.79 -21.61
N LEU A 14 28.90 31.72 -22.29
CA LEU A 14 27.69 30.92 -21.95
C LEU A 14 27.96 30.31 -20.57
N ALA A 15 27.44 30.91 -19.53
CA ALA A 15 27.30 30.25 -18.22
C ALA A 15 26.20 29.19 -18.39
N ALA A 16 26.61 27.96 -18.77
CA ALA A 16 25.82 26.80 -18.52
C ALA A 16 25.76 26.71 -16.98
N GLY A 17 24.63 27.04 -16.38
CA GLY A 17 24.38 26.81 -14.98
C GLY A 17 24.49 25.29 -14.76
N ALA A 18 25.60 24.84 -14.20
CA ALA A 18 25.69 23.50 -13.65
C ALA A 18 24.59 23.42 -12.58
N ALA A 19 23.62 22.54 -12.79
CA ALA A 19 22.67 22.18 -11.72
C ALA A 19 23.51 21.78 -10.51
N GLN A 20 23.34 22.47 -9.40
CA GLN A 20 24.13 22.20 -8.21
C GLN A 20 23.59 20.92 -7.59
N ALA A 21 24.44 19.93 -7.35
CA ALA A 21 24.07 18.71 -6.64
C ALA A 21 23.51 19.10 -5.27
N GLU A 22 22.30 18.65 -4.98
CA GLU A 22 21.65 18.86 -3.69
C GLU A 22 21.56 17.51 -2.94
N GLN A 23 21.46 17.58 -1.62
CA GLN A 23 21.10 16.42 -0.81
C GLN A 23 19.59 16.26 -0.79
N LEU A 24 19.14 15.03 -0.99
CA LEU A 24 17.74 14.64 -0.97
C LEU A 24 17.54 13.47 -0.01
N THR A 25 16.74 13.67 1.02
CA THR A 25 16.33 12.62 1.94
C THR A 25 14.91 12.20 1.63
N VAL A 26 14.72 10.90 1.42
CA VAL A 26 13.41 10.25 1.26
C VAL A 26 13.17 9.38 2.48
N PHE A 27 12.04 9.55 3.15
CA PHE A 27 11.65 8.74 4.30
C PHE A 27 10.34 8.00 4.01
N GLY A 28 10.29 6.70 4.33
CA GLY A 28 9.13 5.88 4.03
C GLY A 28 9.03 4.64 4.90
N PRO A 29 7.98 3.80 4.68
CA PRO A 29 7.68 2.64 5.53
C PRO A 29 8.50 1.39 5.15
N TRP A 30 9.18 1.40 4.00
CA TRP A 30 9.77 0.19 3.44
C TRP A 30 11.08 -0.20 4.14
N LEU A 31 11.18 -1.49 4.49
CA LEU A 31 12.34 -2.15 5.07
C LEU A 31 12.67 -3.44 4.29
N GLY A 32 13.88 -3.95 4.46
CA GLY A 32 14.32 -5.20 3.84
C GLY A 32 14.23 -5.15 2.30
N PRO A 33 13.64 -6.16 1.64
CA PRO A 33 13.59 -6.23 0.18
C PRO A 33 12.92 -5.03 -0.50
N ASP A 34 11.85 -4.48 0.06
CA ASP A 34 11.19 -3.29 -0.50
C ASP A 34 12.09 -2.05 -0.41
N GLN A 35 12.85 -1.90 0.69
CA GLN A 35 13.87 -0.86 0.81
C GLN A 35 14.95 -1.01 -0.26
N GLU A 36 15.49 -2.22 -0.45
CA GLU A 36 16.48 -2.50 -1.48
C GLU A 36 15.97 -2.17 -2.89
N ASN A 37 14.69 -2.40 -3.13
CA ASN A 37 14.06 -2.12 -4.43
C ASN A 37 13.88 -0.62 -4.67
N VAL A 38 13.37 0.14 -3.70
CA VAL A 38 13.25 1.60 -3.85
C VAL A 38 14.63 2.26 -3.96
N GLU A 39 15.64 1.77 -3.24
CA GLU A 39 17.00 2.29 -3.33
C GLU A 39 17.59 2.13 -4.74
N LYS A 40 17.24 1.08 -5.50
CA LYS A 40 17.63 0.95 -6.92
C LYS A 40 17.02 2.03 -7.81
N VAL A 41 15.77 2.36 -7.60
CA VAL A 41 15.09 3.47 -8.31
C VAL A 41 15.75 4.80 -7.99
N LEU A 42 16.01 5.05 -6.71
CA LEU A 42 16.66 6.28 -6.25
C LEU A 42 18.11 6.39 -6.70
N ALA A 43 18.84 5.26 -6.80
CA ALA A 43 20.19 5.24 -7.35
C ALA A 43 20.22 5.63 -8.84
N ALA A 44 19.26 5.14 -9.65
CA ALA A 44 19.13 5.54 -11.05
C ALA A 44 18.81 7.04 -11.18
N PHE A 45 17.92 7.58 -10.32
CA PHE A 45 17.68 9.01 -10.25
C PHE A 45 18.94 9.80 -9.88
N ALA A 46 19.70 9.36 -8.86
CA ALA A 46 20.94 10.00 -8.44
C ALA A 46 21.99 10.02 -9.58
N GLU A 47 22.13 8.92 -10.31
CA GLU A 47 23.04 8.85 -11.48
C GLU A 47 22.60 9.83 -12.58
N LYS A 48 21.29 9.90 -12.89
CA LYS A 48 20.73 10.75 -13.94
C LYS A 48 20.78 12.24 -13.61
N SER A 49 20.48 12.59 -12.35
CA SER A 49 20.35 13.99 -11.89
C SER A 49 21.64 14.58 -11.33
N GLY A 50 22.53 13.72 -10.80
CA GLY A 50 23.73 14.13 -10.06
C GLY A 50 23.46 14.56 -8.61
N HIS A 51 22.23 14.39 -8.10
CA HIS A 51 21.88 14.66 -6.71
C HIS A 51 22.41 13.56 -5.77
N ASP A 52 22.66 13.90 -4.50
CA ASP A 52 23.00 12.95 -3.45
C ASP A 52 21.70 12.50 -2.75
N VAL A 53 21.27 11.27 -3.00
CA VAL A 53 19.96 10.76 -2.57
C VAL A 53 20.13 9.69 -1.52
N ARG A 54 19.36 9.81 -0.43
CA ARG A 54 19.35 8.84 0.66
C ARG A 54 17.89 8.46 0.98
N TYR A 55 17.63 7.15 1.05
CA TYR A 55 16.41 6.60 1.63
C TYR A 55 16.61 6.26 3.11
N VAL A 56 15.57 6.45 3.91
CA VAL A 56 15.48 6.02 5.30
C VAL A 56 14.14 5.29 5.45
N GLY A 57 14.18 4.05 5.92
CA GLY A 57 12.99 3.24 6.16
C GLY A 57 12.68 3.12 7.65
N SER A 58 11.39 3.03 8.01
CA SER A 58 10.95 2.77 9.38
C SER A 58 9.58 2.09 9.39
N ASP A 59 9.43 1.06 10.20
CA ASP A 59 8.14 0.43 10.52
C ASP A 59 7.32 1.21 11.57
N SER A 60 7.84 2.37 11.97
CA SER A 60 7.16 3.37 12.81
C SER A 60 7.08 4.70 12.05
N PHE A 61 6.96 4.63 10.71
CA PHE A 61 6.98 5.79 9.81
C PHE A 61 5.94 6.84 10.21
N GLU A 62 4.70 6.43 10.46
CA GLU A 62 3.56 7.32 10.71
C GLU A 62 3.77 8.18 11.97
N GLN A 63 4.32 7.57 13.03
CA GLN A 63 4.62 8.28 14.28
C GLN A 63 5.86 9.16 14.14
N GLN A 64 6.89 8.67 13.46
CA GLN A 64 8.16 9.37 13.29
C GLN A 64 8.01 10.60 12.41
N ILE A 65 7.33 10.48 11.26
CA ILE A 65 7.16 11.61 10.34
C ILE A 65 6.37 12.76 10.98
N LEU A 66 5.40 12.46 11.84
CA LEU A 66 4.66 13.48 12.57
C LEU A 66 5.57 14.26 13.52
N VAL A 67 6.40 13.55 14.30
CA VAL A 67 7.36 14.18 15.22
C VAL A 67 8.36 15.04 14.46
N ASP A 68 8.87 14.55 13.34
CA ASP A 68 9.86 15.28 12.51
C ASP A 68 9.25 16.53 11.87
N ALA A 69 8.00 16.45 11.40
CA ALA A 69 7.28 17.59 10.83
C ALA A 69 7.02 18.69 11.89
N GLU A 70 6.56 18.30 13.07
CA GLU A 70 6.31 19.24 14.20
C GLU A 70 7.61 19.88 14.71
N ALA A 71 8.72 19.16 14.65
CA ALA A 71 10.04 19.66 15.03
C ALA A 71 10.71 20.53 13.94
N GLY A 72 10.13 20.60 12.72
CA GLY A 72 10.75 21.29 11.57
C GLY A 72 11.99 20.58 11.04
N SER A 73 12.09 19.25 11.25
CA SER A 73 13.20 18.37 10.81
C SER A 73 12.74 17.32 9.80
N ALA A 74 11.59 17.52 9.18
CA ALA A 74 11.07 16.61 8.16
C ALA A 74 12.07 16.38 7.01
N PRO A 75 12.11 15.16 6.41
CA PRO A 75 12.89 14.86 5.21
C PRO A 75 12.44 15.75 4.04
N ASN A 76 13.11 15.65 2.88
CA ASN A 76 12.63 16.37 1.70
C ASN A 76 11.36 15.74 1.12
N ILE A 77 11.32 14.41 1.07
CA ILE A 77 10.14 13.66 0.61
C ILE A 77 9.77 12.64 1.68
N ALA A 78 8.48 12.55 1.97
CA ALA A 78 7.88 11.47 2.72
C ALA A 78 7.00 10.60 1.80
N VAL A 79 7.08 9.28 1.99
CA VAL A 79 6.28 8.28 1.27
C VAL A 79 5.21 7.77 2.22
N PHE A 80 4.01 8.29 2.07
CA PHE A 80 2.87 7.92 2.91
C PHE A 80 2.16 6.70 2.35
N PRO A 81 2.01 5.62 3.13
CA PRO A 81 1.07 4.55 2.76
C PRO A 81 -0.39 5.02 2.78
N GLN A 82 -0.71 6.01 3.63
CA GLN A 82 -2.08 6.48 3.89
C GLN A 82 -2.34 7.87 3.30
N PRO A 83 -3.17 8.00 2.24
CA PRO A 83 -3.62 9.31 1.75
C PRO A 83 -4.30 10.18 2.81
N GLY A 84 -5.04 9.58 3.76
CA GLY A 84 -5.66 10.29 4.87
C GLY A 84 -4.65 10.96 5.80
N LEU A 85 -3.54 10.28 6.11
CA LEU A 85 -2.44 10.89 6.88
C LEU A 85 -1.76 12.02 6.09
N ALA A 86 -1.55 11.84 4.77
CA ALA A 86 -1.02 12.89 3.92
C ALA A 86 -1.95 14.11 3.85
N ALA A 87 -3.27 13.90 3.83
CA ALA A 87 -4.26 14.97 3.89
C ALA A 87 -4.19 15.76 5.22
N ASP A 88 -4.02 15.07 6.35
CA ASP A 88 -3.80 15.72 7.65
C ASP A 88 -2.55 16.62 7.62
N PHE A 89 -1.46 16.13 7.01
CA PHE A 89 -0.22 16.89 6.84
C PHE A 89 -0.40 18.11 5.94
N ALA A 90 -1.14 17.97 4.84
CA ALA A 90 -1.46 19.09 3.95
C ALA A 90 -2.26 20.18 4.68
N SER A 91 -3.30 19.79 5.43
CA SER A 91 -4.15 20.73 6.18
C SER A 91 -3.39 21.52 7.24
N ARG A 92 -2.31 20.94 7.78
CA ARG A 92 -1.43 21.56 8.78
C ARG A 92 -0.27 22.36 8.16
N GLY A 93 -0.15 22.37 6.82
CA GLY A 93 0.90 23.09 6.10
C GLY A 93 2.27 22.40 6.14
N PHE A 94 2.31 21.08 6.37
CA PHE A 94 3.53 20.29 6.37
C PHE A 94 3.90 19.74 4.98
N LEU A 95 3.03 19.95 3.97
CA LEU A 95 3.30 19.54 2.60
C LEU A 95 3.40 20.76 1.67
N THR A 96 4.25 20.62 0.66
CA THR A 96 4.35 21.57 -0.46
C THR A 96 3.55 21.04 -1.65
N PRO A 97 2.69 21.86 -2.29
CA PRO A 97 1.99 21.48 -3.51
C PRO A 97 2.96 21.06 -4.62
N LEU A 98 2.59 20.02 -5.37
CA LEU A 98 3.36 19.59 -6.54
C LEU A 98 3.29 20.65 -7.65
N LYS A 99 4.27 20.62 -8.56
CA LYS A 99 4.36 21.59 -9.66
C LYS A 99 3.10 21.58 -10.53
N GLU A 100 2.74 22.76 -11.01
CA GLU A 100 1.72 22.94 -12.05
C GLU A 100 2.01 22.00 -13.26
N GLY A 101 0.95 21.38 -13.80
CA GLY A 101 1.04 20.39 -14.86
C GLY A 101 1.17 18.94 -14.40
N THR A 102 1.54 18.65 -13.14
CA THR A 102 1.61 17.28 -12.64
C THR A 102 0.23 16.60 -12.67
N ALA A 103 -0.83 17.31 -12.31
CA ALA A 103 -2.21 16.78 -12.38
C ALA A 103 -2.62 16.41 -13.81
N ASP A 104 -2.29 17.25 -14.79
CA ASP A 104 -2.59 16.97 -16.20
C ASP A 104 -1.78 15.78 -16.71
N TRP A 105 -0.51 15.70 -16.33
CA TRP A 105 0.33 14.55 -16.64
C TRP A 105 -0.28 13.24 -16.09
N ILE A 106 -0.75 13.21 -14.83
CA ILE A 106 -1.39 12.05 -14.22
C ILE A 106 -2.66 11.66 -15.02
N ARG A 107 -3.52 12.62 -15.37
CA ARG A 107 -4.74 12.36 -16.14
C ARG A 107 -4.43 11.71 -17.49
N GLU A 108 -3.37 12.15 -18.14
CA GLU A 108 -2.98 11.68 -19.48
C GLU A 108 -2.28 10.32 -19.43
N ASN A 109 -1.45 10.07 -18.43
CA ASN A 109 -0.54 8.93 -18.43
C ASN A 109 -0.97 7.76 -17.52
N TYR A 110 -1.83 8.00 -16.53
CA TYR A 110 -2.32 6.93 -15.66
C TYR A 110 -3.66 6.37 -16.13
N ALA A 111 -3.85 5.06 -15.97
CA ALA A 111 -5.17 4.45 -16.05
C ALA A 111 -6.05 5.03 -14.94
N ALA A 112 -7.31 5.41 -15.24
CA ALA A 112 -8.20 6.13 -14.33
C ALA A 112 -7.57 7.42 -13.74
N GLY A 113 -6.81 8.17 -14.55
CA GLY A 113 -5.94 9.27 -14.11
C GLY A 113 -6.62 10.32 -13.24
N GLN A 114 -7.92 10.66 -13.48
CA GLN A 114 -8.65 11.61 -12.63
C GLN A 114 -8.78 11.08 -11.20
N SER A 115 -9.04 9.79 -11.00
CA SER A 115 -9.16 9.20 -9.64
C SER A 115 -7.85 9.33 -8.86
N TRP A 116 -6.69 9.18 -9.51
CA TRP A 116 -5.39 9.37 -8.86
C TRP A 116 -5.10 10.83 -8.54
N VAL A 117 -5.57 11.76 -9.37
CA VAL A 117 -5.51 13.20 -9.05
C VAL A 117 -6.37 13.50 -7.82
N ASP A 118 -7.60 12.97 -7.78
CA ASP A 118 -8.51 13.20 -6.65
C ASP A 118 -7.93 12.63 -5.34
N LEU A 119 -7.35 11.43 -5.38
CA LEU A 119 -6.69 10.79 -4.23
C LEU A 119 -5.44 11.54 -3.73
N GLY A 120 -4.75 12.29 -4.58
CA GLY A 120 -3.57 13.09 -4.21
C GLY A 120 -3.87 14.57 -3.95
N THR A 121 -5.12 15.00 -4.08
CA THR A 121 -5.57 16.39 -3.89
C THR A 121 -6.13 16.57 -2.48
N TYR A 122 -5.57 17.48 -1.74
CA TYR A 122 -5.94 17.73 -0.34
C TYR A 122 -6.16 19.22 -0.08
N ALA A 123 -6.95 19.53 0.95
CA ALA A 123 -7.11 20.89 1.44
C ALA A 123 -5.85 21.35 2.19
N GLY A 124 -5.30 22.51 1.81
CA GLY A 124 -4.22 23.16 2.55
C GLY A 124 -4.74 23.92 3.79
N PRO A 125 -3.84 24.62 4.53
CA PRO A 125 -4.20 25.33 5.77
C PRO A 125 -5.24 26.44 5.58
N ASP A 126 -5.34 26.99 4.37
CA ASP A 126 -6.30 28.02 3.99
C ASP A 126 -7.60 27.46 3.40
N GLY A 127 -7.72 26.12 3.34
CA GLY A 127 -8.84 25.41 2.74
C GLY A 127 -8.79 25.33 1.20
N SER A 128 -7.74 25.83 0.56
CA SER A 128 -7.55 25.65 -0.89
C SER A 128 -7.12 24.23 -1.21
N GLU A 129 -7.73 23.62 -2.23
CA GLU A 129 -7.36 22.29 -2.69
C GLU A 129 -6.20 22.37 -3.69
N ASN A 130 -5.15 21.57 -3.45
CA ASN A 130 -4.00 21.42 -4.32
C ASN A 130 -3.57 19.97 -4.42
N LEU A 131 -2.92 19.62 -5.52
CA LEU A 131 -2.27 18.32 -5.64
C LEU A 131 -0.99 18.31 -4.80
N TYR A 132 -0.95 17.49 -3.76
CA TYR A 132 0.21 17.30 -2.89
C TYR A 132 0.86 15.93 -3.06
N GLY A 133 0.07 14.92 -3.46
CA GLY A 133 0.47 13.54 -3.52
C GLY A 133 0.68 13.02 -4.93
N PHE A 134 1.80 12.31 -5.16
CA PHE A 134 2.06 11.56 -6.38
C PHE A 134 2.07 10.07 -6.08
N PHE A 135 1.15 9.30 -6.67
CA PHE A 135 1.10 7.85 -6.54
C PHE A 135 2.08 7.21 -7.51
N TYR A 136 3.01 6.44 -6.99
CA TYR A 136 4.04 5.77 -7.78
C TYR A 136 3.84 4.25 -7.79
N LYS A 137 3.70 3.64 -6.62
CA LYS A 137 3.45 2.22 -6.41
C LYS A 137 2.00 2.01 -5.97
N VAL A 138 1.33 1.03 -6.60
CA VAL A 138 -0.03 0.63 -6.23
C VAL A 138 -0.07 -0.85 -5.91
N ASP A 139 -1.07 -1.29 -5.16
CA ASP A 139 -1.22 -2.66 -4.72
C ASP A 139 -2.66 -3.16 -4.88
N VAL A 140 -2.81 -4.45 -5.16
CA VAL A 140 -4.07 -5.20 -5.09
C VAL A 140 -4.06 -5.95 -3.78
N LYS A 141 -5.08 -5.76 -2.94
CA LYS A 141 -5.16 -6.36 -1.60
C LYS A 141 -6.06 -7.60 -1.52
N SER A 142 -6.97 -7.78 -2.47
CA SER A 142 -7.93 -8.89 -2.50
C SER A 142 -7.33 -10.18 -3.06
N LEU A 143 -6.21 -10.64 -2.49
CA LEU A 143 -5.50 -11.83 -2.93
C LEU A 143 -5.29 -12.83 -1.79
N VAL A 144 -5.37 -14.13 -2.11
CA VAL A 144 -4.98 -15.23 -1.22
C VAL A 144 -3.86 -16.01 -1.88
N TRP A 145 -2.72 -16.02 -1.23
CA TRP A 145 -1.51 -16.70 -1.67
C TRP A 145 -1.46 -18.13 -1.15
N TYR A 146 -0.94 -19.05 -1.96
CA TYR A 146 -0.79 -20.47 -1.64
C TYR A 146 0.39 -21.06 -2.43
N VAL A 147 0.82 -22.26 -2.04
CA VAL A 147 1.80 -23.06 -2.78
C VAL A 147 1.02 -24.11 -3.59
N PRO A 148 1.05 -24.07 -4.93
CA PRO A 148 0.29 -25.00 -5.79
C PRO A 148 0.58 -26.46 -5.50
N GLU A 149 1.85 -26.84 -5.29
CA GLU A 149 2.27 -28.21 -4.96
C GLU A 149 1.59 -28.72 -3.66
N ASN A 150 1.50 -27.86 -2.62
CA ASN A 150 0.82 -28.23 -1.37
C ASN A 150 -0.68 -28.51 -1.57
N PHE A 151 -1.33 -27.75 -2.45
CA PHE A 151 -2.75 -27.96 -2.80
C PHE A 151 -2.92 -29.22 -3.61
N GLU A 152 -2.06 -29.46 -4.62
CA GLU A 152 -2.09 -30.67 -5.45
C GLU A 152 -1.86 -31.93 -4.61
N ASP A 153 -0.84 -31.93 -3.75
CA ASP A 153 -0.51 -33.06 -2.87
C ASP A 153 -1.62 -33.40 -1.89
N ALA A 154 -2.34 -32.39 -1.39
CA ALA A 154 -3.46 -32.54 -0.48
C ALA A 154 -4.80 -32.77 -1.22
N GLY A 155 -4.87 -32.58 -2.52
CA GLY A 155 -6.09 -32.70 -3.33
C GLY A 155 -7.08 -31.57 -3.09
N TYR A 156 -6.58 -30.36 -2.75
CA TYR A 156 -7.42 -29.17 -2.57
C TYR A 156 -7.59 -28.43 -3.88
N GLU A 157 -8.78 -27.84 -4.08
CA GLU A 157 -9.10 -26.99 -5.21
C GLU A 157 -9.15 -25.53 -4.78
N VAL A 158 -8.80 -24.62 -5.69
CA VAL A 158 -8.89 -23.18 -5.47
C VAL A 158 -10.37 -22.78 -5.38
N PRO A 159 -10.81 -22.16 -4.26
CA PRO A 159 -12.22 -21.77 -4.10
C PRO A 159 -12.59 -20.58 -4.97
N GLU A 160 -13.79 -20.60 -5.55
CA GLU A 160 -14.35 -19.50 -6.38
C GLU A 160 -15.30 -18.61 -5.59
N THR A 161 -15.84 -19.09 -4.46
CA THR A 161 -16.77 -18.36 -3.60
C THR A 161 -16.30 -18.33 -2.14
N MET A 162 -16.80 -17.37 -1.35
CA MET A 162 -16.48 -17.28 0.07
C MET A 162 -17.00 -18.51 0.83
N GLU A 163 -18.14 -19.03 0.42
CA GLU A 163 -18.71 -20.27 0.97
C GLU A 163 -17.77 -21.45 0.76
N GLU A 164 -17.19 -21.58 -0.44
CA GLU A 164 -16.19 -22.63 -0.75
C GLU A 164 -14.88 -22.39 0.02
N LEU A 165 -14.44 -21.14 0.18
CA LEU A 165 -13.24 -20.80 0.96
C LEU A 165 -13.41 -21.22 2.44
N LYS A 166 -14.58 -20.96 3.02
CA LYS A 166 -14.92 -21.41 4.38
C LYS A 166 -14.97 -22.94 4.48
N ALA A 167 -15.56 -23.61 3.48
CA ALA A 167 -15.60 -25.06 3.42
C ALA A 167 -14.20 -25.68 3.29
N LEU A 168 -13.32 -25.10 2.45
CA LEU A 168 -11.92 -25.50 2.33
C LEU A 168 -11.16 -25.30 3.65
N THR A 169 -11.40 -24.18 4.34
CA THR A 169 -10.82 -23.90 5.66
C THR A 169 -11.17 -25.02 6.64
N ASP A 170 -12.45 -25.44 6.72
CA ASP A 170 -12.90 -26.52 7.57
C ASP A 170 -12.33 -27.89 7.14
N GLN A 171 -12.24 -28.14 5.83
CA GLN A 171 -11.68 -29.37 5.29
C GLN A 171 -10.20 -29.54 5.67
N ILE A 172 -9.39 -28.50 5.52
CA ILE A 172 -7.96 -28.53 5.89
C ILE A 172 -7.79 -28.91 7.36
N VAL A 173 -8.63 -28.36 8.26
CA VAL A 173 -8.61 -28.73 9.69
C VAL A 173 -9.02 -30.18 9.89
N ALA A 174 -10.05 -30.65 9.19
CA ALA A 174 -10.53 -32.04 9.29
C ALA A 174 -9.45 -33.04 8.81
N ASP A 175 -8.62 -32.66 7.86
CA ASP A 175 -7.49 -33.42 7.34
C ASP A 175 -6.24 -33.34 8.24
N GLY A 176 -6.30 -32.55 9.32
CA GLY A 176 -5.23 -32.36 10.31
C GLY A 176 -4.21 -31.30 9.95
N GLY A 177 -4.49 -30.47 8.93
CA GLY A 177 -3.70 -29.32 8.55
C GLY A 177 -4.14 -28.04 9.27
N THR A 178 -3.44 -26.95 9.00
CA THR A 178 -3.79 -25.59 9.47
C THR A 178 -4.05 -24.70 8.25
N PRO A 179 -5.25 -24.14 8.06
CA PRO A 179 -5.56 -23.43 6.82
C PRO A 179 -4.81 -22.12 6.64
N TRP A 180 -4.64 -21.32 7.69
CA TRP A 180 -4.22 -19.92 7.53
C TRP A 180 -2.90 -19.57 8.20
N CYS A 181 -2.07 -18.84 7.47
CA CYS A 181 -0.99 -18.02 7.99
C CYS A 181 -1.49 -16.58 8.13
N ILE A 182 -1.66 -16.09 9.35
CA ILE A 182 -2.11 -14.70 9.63
C ILE A 182 -1.13 -14.06 10.60
N GLY A 183 -0.66 -12.85 10.26
CA GLY A 183 0.22 -12.05 11.10
C GLY A 183 -0.12 -10.57 10.96
N LEU A 184 -0.25 -9.87 12.11
CA LEU A 184 -0.58 -8.45 12.19
C LEU A 184 0.60 -7.58 12.58
N GLY A 185 1.71 -8.19 13.04
CA GLY A 185 2.89 -7.48 13.50
C GLY A 185 3.54 -6.68 12.39
N SER A 186 3.81 -5.40 12.65
CA SER A 186 4.47 -4.46 11.73
C SER A 186 5.10 -3.29 12.50
N GLY A 187 5.79 -3.56 13.63
CA GLY A 187 6.36 -2.50 14.45
C GLY A 187 5.30 -1.50 14.93
N GLY A 188 5.50 -0.21 14.71
CA GLY A 188 4.54 0.85 15.06
C GLY A 188 3.24 0.82 14.26
N ALA A 189 3.24 0.17 13.10
CA ALA A 189 2.06 0.00 12.24
C ALA A 189 1.33 -1.34 12.49
N THR A 190 1.63 -2.04 13.59
CA THR A 190 0.97 -3.31 13.93
C THR A 190 -0.55 -3.15 13.93
N GLY A 191 -1.24 -4.04 13.19
CA GLY A 191 -2.70 -4.02 13.05
C GLY A 191 -3.21 -3.78 11.63
N TRP A 192 -2.45 -3.09 10.77
CA TRP A 192 -2.88 -2.80 9.40
C TRP A 192 -3.28 -4.05 8.58
N PRO A 193 -2.66 -5.25 8.74
CA PRO A 193 -3.14 -6.39 7.97
C PRO A 193 -4.56 -6.83 8.33
N ALA A 194 -5.00 -6.55 9.57
CA ALA A 194 -6.36 -6.86 10.00
C ALA A 194 -7.39 -5.85 9.50
N THR A 195 -7.03 -4.56 9.37
CA THR A 195 -7.95 -3.58 8.76
C THR A 195 -8.22 -3.93 7.31
N ASP A 196 -7.19 -4.38 6.56
CA ASP A 196 -7.35 -4.92 5.20
C ASP A 196 -8.37 -6.06 5.10
N TRP A 197 -8.39 -6.97 6.10
CA TRP A 197 -9.38 -8.03 6.15
C TRP A 197 -10.79 -7.48 6.36
N VAL A 198 -10.97 -6.54 7.31
CA VAL A 198 -12.27 -5.94 7.61
C VAL A 198 -12.82 -5.17 6.41
N GLU A 199 -11.96 -4.43 5.73
CA GLU A 199 -12.30 -3.66 4.52
C GLU A 199 -12.72 -4.57 3.37
N ASP A 200 -11.96 -5.66 3.14
CA ASP A 200 -12.34 -6.66 2.17
C ASP A 200 -13.67 -7.36 2.53
N MET A 201 -13.92 -7.62 3.82
CA MET A 201 -15.20 -8.16 4.28
C MET A 201 -16.34 -7.16 4.10
N MET A 202 -16.10 -5.87 4.34
CA MET A 202 -17.09 -4.82 4.03
C MET A 202 -17.46 -4.83 2.54
N LEU A 203 -16.48 -4.90 1.63
CA LEU A 203 -16.72 -4.95 0.18
C LEU A 203 -17.43 -6.23 -0.28
N ARG A 204 -17.36 -7.32 0.49
CA ARG A 204 -18.00 -8.61 0.19
C ARG A 204 -19.36 -8.79 0.81
N THR A 205 -19.68 -7.96 1.80
CA THR A 205 -20.95 -8.07 2.55
C THR A 205 -21.86 -6.86 2.34
N GLN A 206 -21.32 -5.73 1.89
CA GLN A 206 -22.02 -4.45 1.74
C GLN A 206 -21.83 -3.88 0.33
N THR A 207 -22.75 -2.99 -0.06
CA THR A 207 -22.63 -2.23 -1.32
C THR A 207 -21.47 -1.23 -1.25
N PRO A 208 -20.89 -0.81 -2.40
CA PRO A 208 -19.84 0.20 -2.43
C PRO A 208 -20.23 1.52 -1.75
N ASP A 209 -21.48 1.93 -1.86
CA ASP A 209 -21.97 3.17 -1.21
C ASP A 209 -21.91 3.06 0.32
N VAL A 210 -22.19 1.88 0.88
CA VAL A 210 -22.07 1.64 2.34
C VAL A 210 -20.63 1.69 2.78
N TYR A 211 -19.71 1.14 1.96
CA TYR A 211 -18.26 1.24 2.20
C TYR A 211 -17.81 2.70 2.24
N ASP A 212 -18.18 3.50 1.23
CA ASP A 212 -17.81 4.91 1.13
C ASP A 212 -18.37 5.74 2.31
N GLN A 213 -19.61 5.47 2.71
CA GLN A 213 -20.23 6.12 3.87
C GLN A 213 -19.55 5.75 5.20
N TRP A 214 -19.06 4.52 5.33
CA TRP A 214 -18.27 4.12 6.50
C TRP A 214 -16.90 4.81 6.53
N VAL A 215 -16.19 4.82 5.41
CA VAL A 215 -14.88 5.47 5.28
C VAL A 215 -14.95 6.98 5.53
N SER A 216 -16.07 7.63 5.22
CA SER A 216 -16.31 9.05 5.49
C SER A 216 -16.95 9.35 6.86
N ASN A 217 -17.21 8.32 7.66
CA ASN A 217 -17.94 8.41 8.94
C ASN A 217 -19.37 8.97 8.84
N GLU A 218 -20.02 8.82 7.69
CA GLU A 218 -21.48 8.98 7.56
C GLU A 218 -22.19 7.79 8.22
N ILE A 219 -21.57 6.61 8.18
CA ILE A 219 -21.92 5.41 8.94
C ILE A 219 -20.85 5.22 10.02
N PRO A 220 -21.23 5.15 11.31
CA PRO A 220 -20.27 5.00 12.38
C PRO A 220 -19.67 3.59 12.43
N PHE A 221 -18.51 3.43 13.06
CA PHE A 221 -17.91 2.11 13.32
C PHE A 221 -18.83 1.18 14.14
N THR A 222 -19.72 1.75 14.96
CA THR A 222 -20.70 0.99 15.76
C THR A 222 -21.91 0.49 14.96
N ASP A 223 -21.99 0.78 13.67
CA ASP A 223 -23.02 0.21 12.79
C ASP A 223 -22.90 -1.33 12.75
N GLU A 224 -24.03 -2.03 12.81
CA GLU A 224 -24.06 -3.50 12.86
C GLU A 224 -23.35 -4.16 11.66
N ARG A 225 -23.30 -3.50 10.51
CA ARG A 225 -22.62 -3.99 9.29
C ARG A 225 -21.12 -3.96 9.44
N VAL A 226 -20.57 -2.93 10.09
CA VAL A 226 -19.13 -2.79 10.36
C VAL A 226 -18.70 -3.78 11.43
N VAL A 227 -19.48 -3.90 12.50
CA VAL A 227 -19.25 -4.90 13.56
C VAL A 227 -19.26 -6.32 12.97
N ALA A 228 -20.22 -6.63 12.09
CA ALA A 228 -20.28 -7.92 11.42
C ALA A 228 -19.05 -8.19 10.53
N ALA A 229 -18.50 -7.18 9.85
CA ALA A 229 -17.26 -7.34 9.06
C ALA A 229 -16.04 -7.62 9.97
N ILE A 230 -15.97 -7.01 11.15
CA ILE A 230 -14.96 -7.33 12.16
C ILE A 230 -15.11 -8.79 12.63
N GLU A 231 -16.34 -9.24 12.89
CA GLU A 231 -16.63 -10.62 13.30
C GLU A 231 -16.29 -11.62 12.18
N GLU A 232 -16.52 -11.28 10.91
CA GLU A 232 -16.12 -12.11 9.75
C GLU A 232 -14.59 -12.30 9.68
N PHE A 233 -13.79 -11.26 9.93
CA PHE A 233 -12.36 -11.44 10.12
C PHE A 233 -12.05 -12.38 11.28
N GLY A 234 -12.77 -12.22 12.40
CA GLY A 234 -12.63 -13.08 13.58
C GLY A 234 -12.94 -14.55 13.31
N HIS A 235 -13.83 -14.87 12.36
CA HIS A 235 -14.09 -16.24 11.93
C HIS A 235 -12.79 -16.95 11.51
N PHE A 236 -11.93 -16.27 10.76
CA PHE A 236 -10.65 -16.81 10.31
C PHE A 236 -9.54 -16.67 11.35
N ALA A 237 -9.42 -15.53 12.01
CA ALA A 237 -8.26 -15.17 12.82
C ALA A 237 -8.34 -15.60 14.29
N ARG A 238 -9.54 -15.87 14.83
CA ARG A 238 -9.76 -16.16 16.26
C ARG A 238 -10.06 -17.62 16.56
N ASN A 239 -9.84 -18.50 15.61
CA ASN A 239 -9.97 -19.96 15.80
C ASN A 239 -8.57 -20.59 15.87
N ASP A 240 -8.23 -21.19 17.01
CA ASP A 240 -6.92 -21.84 17.23
C ASP A 240 -6.60 -22.93 16.20
N ALA A 241 -7.60 -23.63 15.68
CA ALA A 241 -7.41 -24.65 14.67
C ALA A 241 -7.17 -24.07 13.26
N TYR A 242 -7.53 -22.81 13.03
CA TYR A 242 -7.45 -22.19 11.71
C TYR A 242 -6.11 -21.50 11.43
N VAL A 243 -5.39 -21.09 12.47
CA VAL A 243 -4.20 -20.24 12.33
C VAL A 243 -2.93 -20.93 12.77
N ALA A 244 -1.87 -20.82 11.98
CA ALA A 244 -0.54 -21.29 12.35
C ALA A 244 -0.07 -20.61 13.65
N GLY A 245 0.25 -21.40 14.67
CA GLY A 245 0.57 -20.92 16.01
C GLY A 245 -0.64 -20.63 16.90
N GLY A 246 -1.87 -20.84 16.40
CA GLY A 246 -3.12 -20.54 17.09
C GLY A 246 -3.52 -19.07 17.05
N ALA A 247 -4.76 -18.75 17.43
CA ALA A 247 -5.32 -17.40 17.44
C ALA A 247 -4.46 -16.40 18.27
N GLY A 248 -3.86 -16.86 19.36
CA GLY A 248 -2.99 -16.04 20.21
C GLY A 248 -1.70 -15.56 19.55
N ALA A 249 -1.27 -16.18 18.44
CA ALA A 249 -0.07 -15.76 17.70
C ALA A 249 -0.35 -14.64 16.68
N VAL A 250 -1.61 -14.44 16.29
CA VAL A 250 -2.01 -13.53 15.20
C VAL A 250 -1.47 -12.11 15.40
N ALA A 251 -1.67 -11.52 16.59
CA ALA A 251 -1.27 -10.14 16.87
C ALA A 251 0.27 -9.93 16.88
N SER A 252 1.04 -10.98 17.19
CA SER A 252 2.49 -10.90 17.39
C SER A 252 3.32 -11.43 16.22
N THR A 253 2.74 -12.22 15.32
CA THR A 253 3.42 -12.70 14.13
C THR A 253 3.64 -11.54 13.16
N ASP A 254 4.89 -11.28 12.77
CA ASP A 254 5.21 -10.24 11.78
C ASP A 254 4.62 -10.61 10.42
N PHE A 255 4.02 -9.63 9.73
CA PHE A 255 3.37 -9.87 8.44
C PHE A 255 4.36 -10.36 7.36
N ARG A 256 5.65 -10.02 7.49
CA ARG A 256 6.72 -10.44 6.57
C ARG A 256 7.14 -11.88 6.81
N ASP A 257 6.98 -12.37 8.04
CA ASP A 257 7.29 -13.75 8.42
C ASP A 257 6.12 -14.69 8.25
N SER A 258 4.91 -14.16 8.33
CA SER A 258 3.65 -14.91 8.25
C SER A 258 3.58 -15.84 7.01
N PRO A 259 3.88 -15.39 5.76
CA PRO A 259 3.76 -16.25 4.57
C PRO A 259 4.77 -17.39 4.52
N LYS A 260 5.86 -17.35 5.30
CA LYS A 260 6.92 -18.37 5.25
C LYS A 260 6.42 -19.76 5.65
N GLY A 261 5.33 -19.84 6.42
CA GLY A 261 4.68 -21.09 6.78
C GLY A 261 4.14 -21.88 5.59
N LEU A 262 3.80 -21.22 4.47
CA LEU A 262 3.37 -21.84 3.22
C LEU A 262 4.45 -22.75 2.63
N PHE A 263 5.72 -22.36 2.75
CA PHE A 263 6.89 -22.97 2.13
C PHE A 263 7.60 -24.01 3.02
N SER A 264 7.07 -24.29 4.21
CA SER A 264 7.64 -25.34 5.07
C SER A 264 7.22 -26.73 4.61
N SER A 265 8.01 -27.75 4.94
CA SER A 265 7.69 -29.15 4.61
C SER A 265 7.71 -29.99 5.89
N PRO A 266 6.53 -30.49 6.35
CA PRO A 266 5.18 -30.22 5.84
C PRO A 266 4.79 -28.73 6.00
N PRO A 267 3.80 -28.23 5.23
CA PRO A 267 3.35 -26.84 5.34
C PRO A 267 2.77 -26.57 6.75
N GLN A 268 3.15 -25.42 7.32
CA GLN A 268 2.58 -24.96 8.60
C GLN A 268 1.20 -24.33 8.41
N CYS A 269 0.91 -23.87 7.21
CA CYS A 269 -0.38 -23.36 6.78
C CYS A 269 -0.49 -23.47 5.26
N TYR A 270 -1.71 -23.41 4.73
CA TYR A 270 -1.98 -23.59 3.30
C TYR A 270 -2.29 -22.30 2.56
N MET A 271 -2.81 -21.28 3.25
CA MET A 271 -3.28 -20.04 2.66
C MET A 271 -2.78 -18.82 3.45
N HIS A 272 -2.54 -17.71 2.71
CA HIS A 272 -2.14 -16.43 3.29
C HIS A 272 -2.82 -15.29 2.53
N ARG A 273 -3.77 -14.57 3.15
CA ARG A 273 -4.40 -13.40 2.53
C ARG A 273 -3.50 -12.19 2.71
N GLN A 274 -3.01 -11.64 1.60
CA GLN A 274 -2.14 -10.46 1.61
C GLN A 274 -2.06 -9.81 0.22
N ALA A 275 -1.64 -8.54 0.21
CA ALA A 275 -1.51 -7.72 -0.98
C ALA A 275 -0.42 -8.21 -1.97
N SER A 276 -0.45 -7.63 -3.17
CA SER A 276 0.43 -7.95 -4.30
C SER A 276 1.93 -7.77 -4.03
N PHE A 277 2.32 -7.05 -3.00
CA PHE A 277 3.73 -6.85 -2.64
C PHE A 277 4.35 -7.99 -1.84
N ILE A 278 3.54 -8.90 -1.25
CA ILE A 278 4.04 -9.91 -0.30
C ILE A 278 5.09 -10.87 -0.86
N PRO A 279 5.16 -11.15 -2.19
CA PRO A 279 6.22 -11.99 -2.74
C PRO A 279 7.64 -11.49 -2.44
N ALA A 280 7.84 -10.21 -2.18
CA ALA A 280 9.14 -9.66 -1.76
C ALA A 280 9.66 -10.28 -0.45
N PHE A 281 8.78 -10.89 0.37
CA PHE A 281 9.08 -11.51 1.65
C PHE A 281 9.01 -13.05 1.63
N PHE A 282 8.80 -13.65 0.47
CA PHE A 282 8.88 -15.09 0.30
C PHE A 282 10.32 -15.59 0.45
N PRO A 283 10.55 -16.89 0.70
CA PRO A 283 11.91 -17.43 0.73
C PRO A 283 12.69 -17.10 -0.54
N GLU A 284 14.00 -16.85 -0.39
CA GLU A 284 14.87 -16.56 -1.52
C GLU A 284 14.82 -17.68 -2.57
N GLY A 285 14.68 -17.30 -3.83
CA GLY A 285 14.59 -18.22 -4.96
C GLY A 285 13.17 -18.69 -5.29
N THR A 286 12.13 -18.25 -4.54
CA THR A 286 10.73 -18.55 -4.88
C THR A 286 10.38 -17.92 -6.23
N VAL A 287 9.88 -18.76 -7.15
CA VAL A 287 9.37 -18.33 -8.45
C VAL A 287 7.85 -18.18 -8.37
N VAL A 288 7.39 -16.92 -8.40
CA VAL A 288 5.96 -16.60 -8.38
C VAL A 288 5.32 -17.07 -9.69
N GLY A 289 4.19 -17.76 -9.60
CA GLY A 289 3.54 -18.44 -10.72
C GLY A 289 3.93 -19.91 -10.87
N GLU A 290 4.98 -20.38 -10.15
CA GLU A 290 5.41 -21.79 -10.12
C GLU A 290 5.41 -22.32 -8.68
N ASP A 291 6.30 -21.77 -7.81
CA ASP A 291 6.42 -22.20 -6.41
C ASP A 291 5.35 -21.59 -5.50
N ALA A 292 4.84 -20.42 -5.85
CA ALA A 292 3.75 -19.73 -5.19
C ALA A 292 2.81 -19.10 -6.22
N ASP A 293 1.52 -19.17 -5.98
CA ASP A 293 0.50 -18.53 -6.81
C ASP A 293 -0.55 -17.92 -5.88
N PHE A 294 -1.52 -17.24 -6.47
CA PHE A 294 -2.62 -16.62 -5.74
C PHE A 294 -3.95 -16.84 -6.46
N PHE A 295 -5.01 -16.71 -5.70
CA PHE A 295 -6.35 -16.57 -6.24
C PHE A 295 -7.01 -15.29 -5.68
N TYR A 296 -8.04 -14.84 -6.39
CA TYR A 296 -8.85 -13.73 -5.94
C TYR A 296 -9.53 -14.08 -4.61
N PHE A 297 -9.44 -13.19 -3.62
CA PHE A 297 -10.17 -13.35 -2.36
C PHE A 297 -11.67 -13.31 -2.66
N PRO A 298 -12.39 -14.42 -2.56
CA PRO A 298 -13.67 -14.58 -3.24
C PRO A 298 -14.79 -13.75 -2.61
N ALA A 299 -15.80 -13.43 -3.44
CA ALA A 299 -17.05 -12.83 -2.98
C ALA A 299 -18.02 -13.91 -2.49
N TYR A 300 -19.00 -13.51 -1.68
CA TYR A 300 -20.13 -14.38 -1.33
C TYR A 300 -21.03 -14.56 -2.55
N ALA A 301 -21.27 -15.79 -2.95
CA ALA A 301 -22.18 -16.10 -4.06
C ALA A 301 -23.62 -15.64 -3.79
N GLU A 302 -24.04 -15.70 -2.54
CA GLU A 302 -25.40 -15.33 -2.10
C GLU A 302 -25.65 -13.80 -2.03
N LYS A 303 -24.58 -12.97 -2.01
CA LYS A 303 -24.70 -11.51 -1.81
C LYS A 303 -24.91 -10.72 -3.11
N ASP A 304 -24.63 -11.29 -4.28
CA ASP A 304 -24.76 -10.66 -5.60
C ASP A 304 -24.10 -9.26 -5.69
N LEU A 305 -22.90 -9.14 -5.09
CA LEU A 305 -22.09 -7.91 -5.11
C LEU A 305 -21.02 -7.91 -6.20
N GLY A 306 -21.00 -8.95 -7.06
CA GLY A 306 -20.02 -9.12 -8.13
C GLY A 306 -18.64 -9.48 -7.59
N SER A 307 -17.59 -8.88 -8.20
CA SER A 307 -16.19 -9.15 -7.88
C SER A 307 -15.52 -7.87 -7.38
N PRO A 308 -15.74 -7.47 -6.12
CA PRO A 308 -15.10 -6.27 -5.57
C PRO A 308 -13.61 -6.49 -5.31
N VAL A 309 -12.81 -5.44 -5.54
CA VAL A 309 -11.36 -5.43 -5.31
C VAL A 309 -10.99 -4.29 -4.38
N LEU A 310 -10.29 -4.62 -3.31
CA LEU A 310 -9.60 -3.69 -2.44
C LEU A 310 -8.22 -3.39 -3.01
N GLY A 311 -7.84 -2.13 -3.09
CA GLY A 311 -6.52 -1.70 -3.54
C GLY A 311 -5.91 -0.64 -2.65
N ALA A 312 -4.62 -0.40 -2.83
CA ALA A 312 -3.86 0.61 -2.11
C ALA A 312 -2.82 1.26 -3.02
N GLY A 313 -2.12 2.25 -2.47
CA GLY A 313 -0.98 2.87 -3.15
C GLY A 313 -0.24 3.79 -2.20
N THR A 314 1.01 4.10 -2.53
CA THR A 314 1.84 4.98 -1.72
C THR A 314 1.92 6.38 -2.32
N VAL A 315 1.76 7.37 -1.46
CA VAL A 315 1.76 8.81 -1.80
C VAL A 315 3.15 9.39 -1.56
N TRP A 316 3.81 9.83 -2.60
CA TRP A 316 5.05 10.58 -2.50
C TRP A 316 4.72 12.07 -2.39
N ALA A 317 5.09 12.70 -1.29
CA ALA A 317 4.80 14.10 -1.02
C ALA A 317 6.04 14.86 -0.56
N ILE A 318 6.12 16.13 -0.93
CA ILE A 318 7.23 17.03 -0.55
C ILE A 318 6.93 17.63 0.81
N THR A 319 7.74 17.29 1.80
CA THR A 319 7.63 17.77 3.19
C THR A 319 8.63 18.87 3.52
N ASN A 320 9.78 18.92 2.83
CA ASN A 320 10.76 19.98 2.94
C ASN A 320 11.30 20.31 1.55
N GLU A 321 10.83 21.41 1.00
CA GLU A 321 11.03 21.77 -0.40
C GLU A 321 12.50 22.07 -0.74
N ASN A 322 12.99 21.44 -1.81
CA ASN A 322 14.18 21.84 -2.55
C ASN A 322 14.03 21.44 -4.03
N GLN A 323 14.94 21.83 -4.89
CA GLN A 323 14.84 21.51 -6.32
C GLN A 323 14.95 20.01 -6.57
N ALA A 324 15.82 19.27 -5.83
CA ALA A 324 15.99 17.83 -5.96
C ALA A 324 14.70 17.05 -5.65
N ALA A 325 13.88 17.53 -4.70
CA ALA A 325 12.57 16.90 -4.41
C ALA A 325 11.61 17.01 -5.61
N HIS A 326 11.54 18.17 -6.24
CA HIS A 326 10.75 18.34 -7.46
C HIS A 326 11.28 17.53 -8.64
N ASP A 327 12.60 17.43 -8.77
CA ASP A 327 13.23 16.66 -9.85
C ASP A 327 12.99 15.15 -9.66
N LEU A 328 12.95 14.68 -8.41
CA LEU A 328 12.57 13.29 -8.14
C LEU A 328 11.10 13.01 -8.50
N ILE A 329 10.16 13.88 -8.12
CA ILE A 329 8.76 13.71 -8.52
C ILE A 329 8.62 13.72 -10.07
N ALA A 330 9.39 14.55 -10.77
CA ALA A 330 9.41 14.54 -12.23
C ALA A 330 10.03 13.25 -12.81
N TYR A 331 11.08 12.73 -12.20
CA TYR A 331 11.68 11.45 -12.59
C TYR A 331 10.72 10.27 -12.39
N LEU A 332 9.98 10.25 -11.28
CA LEU A 332 8.97 9.22 -11.02
C LEU A 332 7.80 9.24 -12.03
N GLN A 333 7.67 10.28 -12.85
CA GLN A 333 6.74 10.32 -13.97
C GLN A 333 7.27 9.56 -15.22
N GLU A 334 8.54 9.26 -15.29
CA GLU A 334 9.13 8.56 -16.44
C GLU A 334 8.86 7.04 -16.37
N PRO A 335 8.53 6.38 -17.49
CA PRO A 335 8.35 4.92 -17.53
C PRO A 335 9.54 4.16 -16.93
N GLU A 336 10.77 4.60 -17.22
CA GLU A 336 12.02 4.00 -16.71
C GLU A 336 12.03 3.86 -15.17
N ALA A 337 11.53 4.87 -14.45
CA ALA A 337 11.46 4.85 -12.99
C ALA A 337 10.56 3.71 -12.47
N HIS A 338 9.49 3.40 -13.18
CA HIS A 338 8.58 2.30 -12.85
C HIS A 338 9.19 0.94 -13.25
N GLU A 339 9.78 0.87 -14.44
CA GLU A 339 10.33 -0.36 -15.04
C GLU A 339 11.47 -0.95 -14.21
N ILE A 340 12.26 -0.13 -13.51
CA ILE A 340 13.29 -0.60 -12.59
C ILE A 340 12.72 -1.48 -11.49
N TRP A 341 11.63 -1.07 -10.85
CA TRP A 341 11.00 -1.85 -9.79
C TRP A 341 10.09 -2.94 -10.36
N MET A 342 9.45 -2.70 -11.52
CA MET A 342 8.64 -3.71 -12.21
C MET A 342 9.44 -4.97 -12.60
N ALA A 343 10.73 -4.82 -12.90
CA ALA A 343 11.64 -5.94 -13.16
C ALA A 343 11.95 -6.78 -11.89
N LEU A 344 11.49 -6.31 -10.74
CA LEU A 344 11.58 -6.95 -9.43
C LEU A 344 10.19 -7.41 -9.00
N GLN A 345 10.07 -7.99 -7.82
CA GLN A 345 8.75 -8.45 -7.33
C GLN A 345 8.02 -7.36 -6.53
N GLY A 346 6.70 -7.49 -6.41
CA GLY A 346 5.90 -6.67 -5.51
C GLY A 346 5.63 -5.24 -5.97
N PHE A 347 5.65 -4.96 -7.28
CA PHE A 347 5.38 -3.64 -7.82
C PHE A 347 4.31 -3.64 -8.92
N LEU A 348 3.28 -2.85 -8.72
CA LEU A 348 2.29 -2.51 -9.73
C LEU A 348 2.24 -0.99 -9.92
N THR A 349 1.80 -0.55 -11.10
CA THR A 349 1.68 0.87 -11.42
C THR A 349 0.46 1.15 -12.28
N PRO A 350 -0.21 2.30 -12.12
CA PRO A 350 -1.26 2.74 -13.03
C PRO A 350 -0.72 3.36 -14.33
N HIS A 351 0.61 3.49 -14.50
CA HIS A 351 1.23 4.15 -15.65
C HIS A 351 1.06 3.36 -16.96
N LYS A 352 0.35 3.95 -17.93
CA LYS A 352 0.04 3.30 -19.24
C LYS A 352 1.22 3.17 -20.19
N GLY A 353 2.27 3.94 -20.00
CA GLY A 353 3.41 4.04 -20.92
C GLY A 353 4.58 3.10 -20.60
N VAL A 354 4.46 2.25 -19.57
CA VAL A 354 5.52 1.30 -19.18
C VAL A 354 5.61 0.12 -20.14
N ASP A 355 6.81 -0.41 -20.33
CA ASP A 355 7.03 -1.67 -21.04
C ASP A 355 6.74 -2.86 -20.11
N THR A 356 5.59 -3.50 -20.30
CA THR A 356 5.18 -4.66 -19.50
C THR A 356 6.02 -5.92 -19.76
N SER A 357 6.90 -5.92 -20.76
CA SER A 357 7.80 -7.04 -21.02
C SER A 357 8.95 -7.14 -20.02
N VAL A 358 9.19 -6.10 -19.22
CA VAL A 358 10.19 -6.11 -18.15
C VAL A 358 9.75 -6.90 -16.93
N PHE A 359 8.47 -7.20 -16.78
CA PHE A 359 7.98 -8.02 -15.70
C PHE A 359 8.64 -9.40 -15.70
N SER A 360 9.33 -9.73 -14.64
CA SER A 360 9.88 -11.07 -14.43
C SER A 360 8.83 -12.08 -13.96
N ASP A 361 7.66 -11.61 -13.55
CA ASP A 361 6.61 -12.37 -12.90
C ASP A 361 5.41 -12.61 -13.85
N PRO A 362 5.12 -13.88 -14.21
CA PRO A 362 3.99 -14.21 -15.11
C PRO A 362 2.62 -13.95 -14.45
N THR A 363 2.55 -13.78 -13.14
CA THR A 363 1.28 -13.58 -12.42
C THR A 363 0.73 -12.17 -12.55
N LEU A 364 1.51 -11.22 -13.02
CA LEU A 364 1.06 -9.83 -13.23
C LEU A 364 -0.10 -9.73 -14.20
N LYS A 365 -0.12 -10.58 -15.25
CA LYS A 365 -1.30 -10.67 -16.11
C LYS A 365 -2.53 -11.11 -15.36
N LYS A 366 -2.40 -12.11 -14.48
CA LYS A 366 -3.49 -12.61 -13.64
C LYS A 366 -3.99 -11.54 -12.65
N MET A 367 -3.09 -10.76 -12.06
CA MET A 367 -3.45 -9.60 -11.22
C MET A 367 -4.19 -8.53 -12.02
N ASN A 368 -3.70 -8.23 -13.21
CA ASN A 368 -4.35 -7.29 -14.11
C ASN A 368 -5.75 -7.79 -14.54
N ASP A 369 -5.93 -9.07 -14.80
CA ASP A 369 -7.22 -9.66 -15.13
C ASP A 369 -8.20 -9.55 -13.93
N ILE A 370 -7.74 -9.68 -12.69
CA ILE A 370 -8.54 -9.42 -11.47
C ILE A 370 -8.99 -7.95 -11.42
N LEU A 371 -8.07 -7.01 -11.66
CA LEU A 371 -8.41 -5.58 -11.70
C LEU A 371 -9.41 -5.23 -12.80
N LEU A 372 -9.20 -5.75 -14.02
CA LEU A 372 -10.08 -5.49 -15.16
C LEU A 372 -11.44 -6.18 -15.02
N GLY A 373 -11.49 -7.33 -14.35
CA GLY A 373 -12.72 -8.06 -14.03
C GLY A 373 -13.48 -7.51 -12.83
N ALA A 374 -12.90 -6.59 -12.08
CA ALA A 374 -13.52 -6.01 -10.91
C ALA A 374 -14.81 -5.27 -11.26
N THR A 375 -15.91 -5.63 -10.61
CA THR A 375 -17.17 -4.87 -10.69
C THR A 375 -17.14 -3.63 -9.82
N THR A 376 -16.30 -3.62 -8.81
CA THR A 376 -16.08 -2.53 -7.85
C THR A 376 -14.60 -2.50 -7.48
N PHE A 377 -14.00 -1.33 -7.53
CA PHE A 377 -12.69 -1.05 -6.94
C PHE A 377 -12.86 0.00 -5.85
N ARG A 378 -12.30 -0.26 -4.68
CA ARG A 378 -12.18 0.74 -3.61
C ARG A 378 -10.75 0.78 -3.09
N PHE A 379 -10.30 1.99 -2.81
CA PHE A 379 -9.06 2.18 -2.08
C PHE A 379 -9.25 1.74 -0.62
N ASP A 380 -8.19 1.26 0.00
CA ASP A 380 -8.07 0.91 1.41
C ASP A 380 -8.72 1.99 2.30
N GLY A 381 -9.74 1.59 3.05
CA GLY A 381 -10.56 2.53 3.83
C GLY A 381 -9.79 3.14 4.98
N SER A 382 -8.99 2.36 5.71
CA SER A 382 -8.18 2.86 6.82
C SER A 382 -7.14 3.86 6.35
N ASP A 383 -6.59 3.66 5.13
CA ASP A 383 -5.63 4.57 4.52
C ASP A 383 -6.25 5.93 4.10
N LEU A 384 -7.56 5.96 3.85
CA LEU A 384 -8.32 7.17 3.51
C LEU A 384 -8.84 7.92 4.74
N MET A 385 -8.99 7.23 5.88
CA MET A 385 -9.48 7.82 7.13
C MET A 385 -8.46 8.81 7.71
N PRO A 386 -8.87 9.76 8.57
CA PRO A 386 -7.92 10.58 9.33
C PRO A 386 -6.86 9.73 10.02
N GLY A 387 -5.59 10.13 9.98
CA GLY A 387 -4.47 9.33 10.46
C GLY A 387 -4.61 8.83 11.90
N GLY A 388 -5.21 9.65 12.80
CA GLY A 388 -5.49 9.24 14.18
C GLY A 388 -6.53 8.13 14.32
N VAL A 389 -7.33 7.90 13.29
CA VAL A 389 -8.31 6.80 13.21
C VAL A 389 -7.74 5.65 12.40
N GLY A 390 -7.51 5.84 11.11
CA GLY A 390 -7.11 4.78 10.20
C GLY A 390 -5.80 4.12 10.61
N ALA A 391 -4.71 4.90 10.70
CA ALA A 391 -3.39 4.45 11.14
C ALA A 391 -3.23 4.47 12.68
N GLY A 392 -4.26 4.77 13.43
CA GLY A 392 -4.27 4.86 14.89
C GLY A 392 -5.21 3.88 15.55
N SER A 393 -6.41 4.36 15.91
CA SER A 393 -7.37 3.59 16.70
C SER A 393 -7.93 2.36 15.99
N PHE A 394 -8.02 2.35 14.66
CA PHE A 394 -8.46 1.18 13.92
C PHE A 394 -7.40 0.07 13.98
N TRP A 395 -6.11 0.38 13.70
CA TRP A 395 -5.03 -0.61 13.83
C TRP A 395 -4.96 -1.20 15.24
N THR A 396 -4.92 -0.34 16.27
CA THR A 396 -4.83 -0.81 17.67
C THR A 396 -6.06 -1.57 18.09
N GLY A 397 -7.25 -1.15 17.66
CA GLY A 397 -8.50 -1.84 17.91
C GLY A 397 -8.53 -3.24 17.31
N MET A 398 -7.97 -3.43 16.12
CA MET A 398 -7.89 -4.75 15.49
C MET A 398 -6.88 -5.67 16.17
N VAL A 399 -5.80 -5.14 16.74
CA VAL A 399 -4.88 -5.91 17.61
C VAL A 399 -5.61 -6.36 18.87
N ASP A 400 -6.35 -5.48 19.52
CA ASP A 400 -7.16 -5.78 20.70
C ASP A 400 -8.23 -6.84 20.40
N TYR A 401 -8.89 -6.72 19.24
CA TYR A 401 -9.86 -7.70 18.77
C TYR A 401 -9.22 -9.08 18.59
N ALA A 402 -8.09 -9.16 17.89
CA ALA A 402 -7.34 -10.41 17.73
C ALA A 402 -6.90 -10.98 19.08
N GLY A 403 -6.58 -10.12 20.06
CA GLY A 403 -6.26 -10.46 21.44
C GLY A 403 -7.44 -10.94 22.30
N GLY A 404 -8.67 -10.91 21.76
CA GLY A 404 -9.86 -11.46 22.43
C GLY A 404 -10.93 -10.45 22.85
N LYS A 405 -10.73 -9.14 22.60
CA LYS A 405 -11.73 -8.11 22.90
C LYS A 405 -12.99 -8.30 22.03
N ASP A 406 -14.13 -7.85 22.50
CA ASP A 406 -15.41 -7.91 21.79
C ASP A 406 -15.43 -6.95 20.59
N ALA A 407 -16.03 -7.38 19.46
CA ALA A 407 -16.06 -6.58 18.23
C ALA A 407 -16.83 -5.26 18.40
N ALA A 408 -17.95 -5.28 19.11
CA ALA A 408 -18.75 -4.07 19.35
C ALA A 408 -18.04 -3.10 20.31
N GLU A 409 -17.28 -3.62 21.29
CA GLU A 409 -16.46 -2.80 22.17
C GLU A 409 -15.33 -2.12 21.40
N VAL A 410 -14.61 -2.85 20.56
CA VAL A 410 -13.55 -2.30 19.68
C VAL A 410 -14.13 -1.24 18.73
N ALA A 411 -15.25 -1.53 18.08
CA ALA A 411 -15.92 -0.59 17.20
C ALA A 411 -16.33 0.71 17.93
N ALA A 412 -16.81 0.61 19.16
CA ALA A 412 -17.17 1.77 19.99
C ALA A 412 -15.94 2.63 20.36
N GLU A 413 -14.80 2.02 20.64
CA GLU A 413 -13.56 2.75 20.95
C GLU A 413 -13.00 3.46 19.72
N ILE A 414 -13.03 2.80 18.54
CA ILE A 414 -12.63 3.43 17.28
C ILE A 414 -13.54 4.62 16.96
N GLN A 415 -14.86 4.46 17.13
CA GLN A 415 -15.81 5.55 16.92
C GLN A 415 -15.56 6.72 17.90
N ALA A 416 -15.31 6.44 19.16
CA ALA A 416 -15.00 7.48 20.14
C ALA A 416 -13.73 8.26 19.78
N SER A 417 -12.73 7.60 19.23
CA SER A 417 -11.52 8.25 18.70
C SER A 417 -11.86 9.18 17.52
N TRP A 418 -12.73 8.73 16.61
CA TRP A 418 -13.18 9.58 15.49
C TRP A 418 -13.97 10.79 15.95
N ASP A 419 -14.88 10.60 16.90
CA ASP A 419 -15.69 11.70 17.44
C ASP A 419 -14.85 12.76 18.18
N ALA A 420 -13.70 12.36 18.70
CA ALA A 420 -12.76 13.28 19.35
C ALA A 420 -12.01 14.19 18.38
N LEU A 421 -12.04 13.90 17.06
CA LEU A 421 -11.45 14.75 16.01
C LEU A 421 -12.38 15.89 15.56
N LYS A 422 -13.66 15.87 15.94
CA LYS A 422 -14.67 16.89 15.62
C LYS A 422 -14.59 18.05 16.63
#